data_9f6bff128b2443a372d54a0a88a47eb9
#
_entry.id   9f6bff128b2443a372d54a0a88a47eb9
#
_cell.length_a   1.000
_cell.length_b   1.000
_cell.length_c   1.000
_cell.angle_alpha   90.00
_cell.angle_beta   90.00
_cell.angle_gamma   90.00
#
_symmetry.space_group_name_H-M   'P 1'
#
loop_
_entity.id
_entity.type
_entity.pdbx_description
1 polymer ?
#
loop_
_entity_poly.entity_id
_entity_poly.type
_entity_poly.pdbx_seq_one_letter_code
_entity_poly.pdbx_strand_id
1 'polypeptide(L)'
;MKTQICSCALALSLTISLHARTWTATDGRSLEADFVSATGTEVTLKRANDGKVFTLPISRLSEEDRKFITEKNTAAPPEAGDPAPIEGEYAHLITGDWELAEHKKLPYAFYGGAGLDGSKKYPLVISLHGKSQNDENGKQIGFAKKFAAEDNYAERPCLILAPLCYQPFGGTGGGWDDAPGDETLDLVKKLIKNLPVVDPDRIYVIGYSMGGFGTWHFLKSEPRLFAAGIPIAGYSNGVGKLRSMPIWSFHGAEDEVVKVDGARACAKELKRSKVFKYTEFPDEGHGIPGKVVGDEAVHRWLFEQKR
;
A
#
# COMPACT_ATOMS: atom_id res chain seq x y z
N MET A 1 -49.20 34.79 -1.93
CA MET A 1 -49.03 33.49 -1.24
C MET A 1 -48.79 32.44 -2.32
N LYS A 2 -47.54 31.97 -2.50
CA LYS A 2 -47.20 30.84 -3.38
C LYS A 2 -46.53 29.80 -2.50
N THR A 3 -47.23 28.71 -2.30
CA THR A 3 -46.84 27.55 -1.48
C THR A 3 -45.82 26.73 -2.29
N GLN A 4 -44.59 26.62 -1.80
CA GLN A 4 -43.56 25.77 -2.38
C GLN A 4 -43.63 24.40 -1.70
N ILE A 5 -43.97 23.38 -2.47
CA ILE A 5 -43.99 21.98 -2.02
C ILE A 5 -42.58 21.44 -2.15
N CYS A 6 -41.94 21.13 -1.02
CA CYS A 6 -40.64 20.48 -0.93
C CYS A 6 -40.83 18.96 -1.08
N SER A 7 -40.47 18.39 -2.21
CA SER A 7 -40.45 16.93 -2.40
C SER A 7 -39.16 16.37 -1.80
N CYS A 8 -39.26 15.74 -0.63
CA CYS A 8 -38.24 14.88 -0.07
C CYS A 8 -38.21 13.55 -0.81
N ALA A 9 -37.23 13.33 -1.65
CA ALA A 9 -36.95 12.01 -2.21
C ALA A 9 -36.25 11.14 -1.15
N LEU A 10 -36.98 10.18 -0.62
CA LEU A 10 -36.47 9.15 0.29
C LEU A 10 -35.65 8.15 -0.54
N ALA A 11 -34.34 8.21 -0.44
CA ALA A 11 -33.45 7.19 -1.01
C ALA A 11 -33.55 5.92 -0.15
N LEU A 12 -34.29 4.93 -0.64
CA LEU A 12 -34.37 3.60 -0.05
C LEU A 12 -33.08 2.86 -0.34
N SER A 13 -32.15 2.87 0.61
CA SER A 13 -30.96 2.01 0.59
C SER A 13 -31.42 0.57 0.83
N LEU A 14 -31.49 -0.24 -0.23
CA LEU A 14 -31.64 -1.69 -0.13
C LEU A 14 -30.35 -2.27 0.47
N THR A 15 -30.34 -2.44 1.78
CA THR A 15 -29.37 -3.34 2.42
C THR A 15 -29.79 -4.77 2.08
N ILE A 16 -29.12 -5.40 1.11
CA ILE A 16 -29.25 -6.84 0.86
C ILE A 16 -28.57 -7.53 2.05
N SER A 17 -29.37 -7.94 3.02
CA SER A 17 -28.94 -8.81 4.10
C SER A 17 -28.67 -10.18 3.48
N LEU A 18 -27.40 -10.55 3.32
CA LEU A 18 -26.99 -11.90 2.92
C LEU A 18 -27.32 -12.84 4.10
N HIS A 19 -28.45 -13.53 4.03
CA HIS A 19 -28.77 -14.60 4.96
C HIS A 19 -28.12 -15.89 4.47
N ALA A 20 -27.57 -16.66 5.40
CA ALA A 20 -27.08 -18.00 5.14
C ALA A 20 -28.18 -18.82 4.46
N ARG A 21 -27.82 -19.52 3.37
CA ARG A 21 -28.71 -20.43 2.65
C ARG A 21 -28.32 -21.88 2.91
N THR A 22 -29.27 -22.78 2.70
CA THR A 22 -28.99 -24.23 2.73
C THR A 22 -28.34 -24.63 1.42
N TRP A 23 -27.14 -25.21 1.50
CA TRP A 23 -26.39 -25.84 0.40
C TRP A 23 -26.54 -27.34 0.48
N THR A 24 -26.86 -27.99 -0.60
CA THR A 24 -27.10 -29.44 -0.63
C THR A 24 -26.08 -30.13 -1.53
N ALA A 25 -25.39 -31.13 -0.99
CA ALA A 25 -24.47 -31.96 -1.75
C ALA A 25 -25.22 -33.03 -2.57
N THR A 26 -24.56 -33.57 -3.61
CA THR A 26 -25.11 -34.65 -4.45
C THR A 26 -25.47 -35.93 -3.69
N ASP A 27 -24.90 -36.12 -2.50
CA ASP A 27 -25.19 -37.25 -1.61
C ASP A 27 -26.35 -36.96 -0.61
N GLY A 28 -27.04 -35.81 -0.75
CA GLY A 28 -28.18 -35.41 0.07
C GLY A 28 -27.84 -34.72 1.38
N ARG A 29 -26.58 -34.58 1.74
CA ARG A 29 -26.18 -33.81 2.95
C ARG A 29 -26.35 -32.33 2.72
N SER A 30 -26.83 -31.60 3.74
CA SER A 30 -27.06 -30.19 3.65
C SER A 30 -26.28 -29.39 4.68
N LEU A 31 -26.01 -28.11 4.39
CA LEU A 31 -25.23 -27.20 5.22
C LEU A 31 -25.74 -25.77 5.06
N GLU A 32 -25.91 -25.07 6.18
CA GLU A 32 -26.17 -23.64 6.22
C GLU A 32 -24.86 -22.85 6.09
N ALA A 33 -24.73 -22.08 5.01
CA ALA A 33 -23.54 -21.28 4.76
C ALA A 33 -23.83 -20.05 3.89
N ASP A 34 -23.00 -19.02 4.04
CA ASP A 34 -22.95 -17.85 3.17
C ASP A 34 -22.11 -18.16 1.93
N PHE A 35 -22.56 -17.68 0.78
CA PHE A 35 -21.75 -17.67 -0.44
C PHE A 35 -20.64 -16.62 -0.32
N VAL A 36 -19.40 -17.02 -0.51
CA VAL A 36 -18.23 -16.11 -0.50
C VAL A 36 -17.79 -15.79 -1.93
N SER A 37 -17.45 -16.83 -2.71
CA SER A 37 -17.02 -16.68 -4.09
C SER A 37 -17.16 -18.01 -4.85
N ALA A 38 -17.09 -17.99 -6.18
CA ALA A 38 -16.95 -19.19 -6.98
C ALA A 38 -16.07 -18.94 -8.20
N THR A 39 -15.38 -19.99 -8.63
CA THR A 39 -14.66 -20.10 -9.91
C THR A 39 -15.47 -20.96 -10.89
N GLY A 40 -14.92 -21.25 -12.05
CA GLY A 40 -15.58 -22.20 -13.00
C GLY A 40 -15.73 -23.63 -12.47
N THR A 41 -14.96 -24.03 -11.44
CA THR A 41 -14.91 -25.42 -10.93
C THR A 41 -15.14 -25.55 -9.44
N GLU A 42 -14.96 -24.49 -8.66
CA GLU A 42 -15.00 -24.51 -7.19
C GLU A 42 -15.86 -23.38 -6.60
N VAL A 43 -16.45 -23.62 -5.44
CA VAL A 43 -17.18 -22.61 -4.65
C VAL A 43 -16.57 -22.52 -3.26
N THR A 44 -16.43 -21.29 -2.76
CA THR A 44 -16.01 -20.98 -1.39
C THR A 44 -17.22 -20.56 -0.58
N LEU A 45 -17.43 -21.22 0.55
CA LEU A 45 -18.56 -21.01 1.44
C LEU A 45 -18.04 -20.72 2.87
N LYS A 46 -18.81 -19.87 3.60
CA LYS A 46 -18.57 -19.59 5.02
C LYS A 46 -19.72 -20.21 5.84
N ARG A 47 -19.40 -21.21 6.65
CA ARG A 47 -20.40 -21.93 7.46
C ARG A 47 -21.04 -21.01 8.48
N ALA A 48 -22.38 -21.05 8.59
CA ALA A 48 -23.14 -20.14 9.43
C ALA A 48 -22.94 -20.36 10.94
N ASN A 49 -22.73 -21.61 11.37
CA ASN A 49 -22.67 -21.96 12.79
C ASN A 49 -21.32 -21.67 13.46
N ASP A 50 -20.19 -21.72 12.73
CA ASP A 50 -18.83 -21.56 13.28
C ASP A 50 -17.96 -20.56 12.53
N GLY A 51 -18.52 -19.96 11.44
CA GLY A 51 -17.81 -18.99 10.60
C GLY A 51 -16.66 -19.58 9.78
N LYS A 52 -16.46 -20.89 9.76
CA LYS A 52 -15.37 -21.53 9.04
C LYS A 52 -15.56 -21.40 7.54
N VAL A 53 -14.53 -20.90 6.86
CA VAL A 53 -14.47 -20.80 5.40
C VAL A 53 -13.86 -22.08 4.82
N PHE A 54 -14.44 -22.62 3.75
CA PHE A 54 -13.94 -23.79 3.06
C PHE A 54 -14.33 -23.76 1.59
N THR A 55 -13.53 -24.38 0.76
CA THR A 55 -13.73 -24.48 -0.69
C THR A 55 -14.05 -25.93 -1.06
N LEU A 56 -14.99 -26.11 -2.00
CA LEU A 56 -15.34 -27.42 -2.51
C LEU A 56 -15.68 -27.38 -4.00
N PRO A 57 -15.47 -28.49 -4.73
CA PRO A 57 -15.85 -28.58 -6.14
C PRO A 57 -17.36 -28.37 -6.36
N ILE A 58 -17.73 -27.51 -7.32
CA ILE A 58 -19.12 -27.23 -7.69
C ILE A 58 -19.84 -28.55 -8.11
N SER A 59 -19.12 -29.50 -8.69
CA SER A 59 -19.67 -30.81 -9.06
C SER A 59 -20.24 -31.64 -7.89
N ARG A 60 -19.86 -31.31 -6.64
CA ARG A 60 -20.37 -31.96 -5.43
C ARG A 60 -21.67 -31.38 -4.92
N LEU A 61 -22.16 -30.31 -5.51
CA LEU A 61 -23.41 -29.63 -5.12
C LEU A 61 -24.59 -30.11 -5.97
N SER A 62 -25.80 -29.93 -5.44
CA SER A 62 -27.06 -30.19 -6.14
C SER A 62 -27.17 -29.35 -7.42
N GLU A 63 -28.05 -29.76 -8.32
CA GLU A 63 -28.27 -29.01 -9.56
C GLU A 63 -28.80 -27.59 -9.28
N GLU A 64 -29.65 -27.45 -8.26
CA GLU A 64 -30.22 -26.16 -7.83
C GLU A 64 -29.11 -25.21 -7.31
N ASP A 65 -28.18 -25.74 -6.52
CA ASP A 65 -27.05 -24.93 -6.00
C ASP A 65 -26.06 -24.56 -7.11
N ARG A 66 -25.82 -25.46 -8.06
CA ARG A 66 -25.00 -25.18 -9.25
C ARG A 66 -25.64 -24.07 -10.10
N LYS A 67 -26.98 -24.13 -10.27
CA LYS A 67 -27.74 -23.08 -10.98
C LYS A 67 -27.63 -21.75 -10.26
N PHE A 68 -27.82 -21.73 -8.94
CA PHE A 68 -27.62 -20.51 -8.14
C PHE A 68 -26.22 -19.91 -8.30
N ILE A 69 -25.16 -20.74 -8.28
CA ILE A 69 -23.80 -20.27 -8.51
C ILE A 69 -23.66 -19.69 -9.93
N THR A 70 -24.22 -20.32 -10.93
CA THR A 70 -24.23 -19.82 -12.31
C THR A 70 -24.96 -18.49 -12.41
N GLU A 71 -26.14 -18.34 -11.79
CA GLU A 71 -26.89 -17.09 -11.74
C GLU A 71 -26.12 -15.99 -10.99
N LYS A 72 -25.44 -16.34 -9.90
CA LYS A 72 -24.60 -15.39 -9.17
C LYS A 72 -23.36 -14.98 -9.97
N ASN A 73 -22.77 -15.91 -10.71
CA ASN A 73 -21.63 -15.61 -11.61
C ASN A 73 -22.09 -14.83 -12.87
N THR A 74 -23.33 -15.03 -13.34
CA THR A 74 -23.92 -14.23 -14.43
C THR A 74 -24.45 -12.88 -13.95
N ALA A 75 -24.79 -12.75 -12.65
CA ALA A 75 -25.07 -11.48 -11.98
C ALA A 75 -23.79 -10.82 -11.43
N ALA A 76 -22.61 -11.37 -11.74
CA ALA A 76 -21.34 -10.65 -11.56
C ALA A 76 -21.43 -9.29 -12.30
N PRO A 77 -20.81 -8.24 -11.79
CA PRO A 77 -20.69 -7.00 -12.55
C PRO A 77 -20.19 -7.34 -13.95
N PRO A 78 -20.61 -6.61 -15.01
CA PRO A 78 -20.23 -6.89 -16.38
C PRO A 78 -18.76 -7.23 -16.41
N GLU A 79 -18.38 -8.34 -17.06
CA GLU A 79 -17.01 -8.79 -17.20
C GLU A 79 -16.15 -7.54 -17.34
N ALA A 80 -15.26 -7.31 -16.37
CA ALA A 80 -14.32 -6.22 -16.49
C ALA A 80 -13.62 -6.50 -17.81
N GLY A 81 -13.93 -5.70 -18.84
CA GLY A 81 -13.27 -5.81 -20.14
C GLY A 81 -11.77 -5.84 -19.87
N ASP A 82 -10.99 -6.41 -20.75
CA ASP A 82 -9.54 -6.45 -20.61
C ASP A 82 -9.06 -5.11 -20.04
N PRO A 83 -8.17 -5.12 -19.03
CA PRO A 83 -7.72 -3.89 -18.39
C PRO A 83 -7.24 -2.91 -19.47
N ALA A 84 -7.67 -1.66 -19.39
CA ALA A 84 -7.26 -0.66 -20.35
C ALA A 84 -5.72 -0.60 -20.41
N PRO A 85 -5.13 -0.42 -21.59
CA PRO A 85 -3.68 -0.33 -21.71
C PRO A 85 -3.14 0.85 -20.90
N ILE A 86 -2.00 0.64 -20.27
CA ILE A 86 -1.30 1.71 -19.55
C ILE A 86 -0.49 2.51 -20.56
N GLU A 87 -0.72 3.81 -20.58
CA GLU A 87 -0.04 4.75 -21.45
C GLU A 87 0.97 5.61 -20.67
N GLY A 88 1.83 6.31 -21.40
CA GLY A 88 2.79 7.26 -20.87
C GLY A 88 4.24 6.82 -21.01
N GLU A 89 5.15 7.75 -20.74
CA GLU A 89 6.60 7.55 -20.91
C GLU A 89 7.16 6.35 -20.13
N TYR A 90 6.58 6.10 -18.95
CA TYR A 90 7.03 5.05 -18.02
C TYR A 90 6.16 3.79 -18.04
N ALA A 91 5.23 3.66 -18.98
CA ALA A 91 4.33 2.50 -19.08
C ALA A 91 5.09 1.17 -19.25
N HIS A 92 6.25 1.21 -19.95
CA HIS A 92 7.11 0.06 -20.16
C HIS A 92 7.72 -0.54 -18.88
N LEU A 93 7.65 0.18 -17.74
CA LEU A 93 8.10 -0.31 -16.43
C LEU A 93 7.02 -1.10 -15.68
N ILE A 94 5.81 -1.24 -16.23
CA ILE A 94 4.70 -1.96 -15.60
C ILE A 94 4.57 -3.33 -16.27
N THR A 95 5.38 -4.27 -15.81
CA THR A 95 5.52 -5.61 -16.42
C THR A 95 5.02 -6.74 -15.54
N GLY A 96 4.82 -6.47 -14.24
CA GLY A 96 4.59 -7.50 -13.22
C GLY A 96 5.87 -7.96 -12.53
N ASP A 97 7.01 -7.54 -13.01
CA ASP A 97 8.33 -7.80 -12.44
C ASP A 97 9.01 -6.52 -11.97
N TRP A 98 10.12 -6.67 -11.26
CA TRP A 98 10.98 -5.56 -10.88
C TRP A 98 11.85 -5.12 -12.05
N GLU A 99 11.60 -3.95 -12.60
CA GLU A 99 12.39 -3.35 -13.67
C GLU A 99 13.50 -2.48 -13.11
N LEU A 100 14.72 -2.66 -13.61
CA LEU A 100 15.88 -1.82 -13.26
C LEU A 100 16.08 -0.76 -14.34
N ALA A 101 16.16 0.51 -13.93
CA ALA A 101 16.31 1.63 -14.83
C ALA A 101 17.21 2.71 -14.20
N GLU A 102 17.44 3.77 -14.95
CA GLU A 102 18.25 4.92 -14.52
C GLU A 102 17.55 6.24 -14.87
N HIS A 103 17.59 7.20 -13.94
CA HIS A 103 17.15 8.56 -14.16
C HIS A 103 18.29 9.53 -13.87
N LYS A 104 18.82 10.21 -14.88
CA LYS A 104 20.08 10.98 -14.78
C LYS A 104 21.22 10.06 -14.34
N LYS A 105 21.69 10.19 -13.08
CA LYS A 105 22.67 9.29 -12.46
C LYS A 105 22.09 8.37 -11.41
N LEU A 106 20.77 8.46 -11.17
CA LEU A 106 20.08 7.69 -10.15
C LEU A 106 19.65 6.33 -10.71
N PRO A 107 20.31 5.22 -10.33
CA PRO A 107 19.77 3.91 -10.61
C PRO A 107 18.52 3.71 -9.73
N TYR A 108 17.51 3.01 -10.26
CA TYR A 108 16.32 2.67 -9.48
C TYR A 108 15.74 1.35 -9.93
N ALA A 109 14.98 0.71 -9.01
CA ALA A 109 14.09 -0.36 -9.33
C ALA A 109 12.64 0.15 -9.29
N PHE A 110 11.83 -0.31 -10.23
CA PHE A 110 10.41 0.03 -10.30
C PHE A 110 9.57 -1.25 -10.37
N TYR A 111 8.40 -1.24 -9.73
CA TYR A 111 7.43 -2.33 -9.80
C TYR A 111 6.02 -1.78 -10.05
N GLY A 112 5.36 -2.40 -11.01
CA GLY A 112 3.93 -2.25 -11.26
C GLY A 112 3.39 -3.57 -11.80
N GLY A 113 2.34 -4.10 -11.18
CA GLY A 113 1.78 -5.39 -11.55
C GLY A 113 1.20 -5.41 -12.97
N ALA A 114 1.39 -6.48 -13.70
CA ALA A 114 0.92 -6.65 -15.10
C ALA A 114 -0.62 -6.52 -15.24
N GLY A 115 -1.38 -6.74 -14.17
CA GLY A 115 -2.85 -6.64 -14.17
C GLY A 115 -3.39 -5.25 -13.81
N LEU A 116 -2.57 -4.21 -13.76
CA LEU A 116 -3.06 -2.85 -13.52
C LEU A 116 -3.87 -2.35 -14.74
N ASP A 117 -4.94 -1.63 -14.44
CA ASP A 117 -5.87 -1.09 -15.42
C ASP A 117 -5.54 0.38 -15.70
N GLY A 118 -5.22 0.71 -16.96
CA GLY A 118 -4.84 2.06 -17.39
C GLY A 118 -5.94 3.13 -17.20
N SER A 119 -7.18 2.72 -16.98
CA SER A 119 -8.28 3.64 -16.65
C SER A 119 -8.32 4.05 -15.18
N LYS A 120 -7.53 3.40 -14.31
CA LYS A 120 -7.50 3.62 -12.85
C LYS A 120 -6.27 4.39 -12.40
N LYS A 121 -6.33 4.87 -11.16
CA LYS A 121 -5.23 5.57 -10.49
C LYS A 121 -4.72 4.72 -9.32
N TYR A 122 -3.40 4.59 -9.22
CA TYR A 122 -2.72 3.78 -8.21
C TYR A 122 -1.79 4.62 -7.36
N PRO A 123 -1.68 4.33 -6.05
CA PRO A 123 -0.68 4.94 -5.19
C PRO A 123 0.73 4.68 -5.69
N LEU A 124 1.66 5.59 -5.39
CA LEU A 124 3.10 5.38 -5.58
C LEU A 124 3.78 5.33 -4.22
N VAL A 125 4.44 4.21 -3.93
CA VAL A 125 5.26 4.01 -2.73
C VAL A 125 6.72 4.20 -3.08
N ILE A 126 7.38 5.18 -2.48
CA ILE A 126 8.82 5.39 -2.59
C ILE A 126 9.49 4.71 -1.39
N SER A 127 10.38 3.73 -1.65
CA SER A 127 11.09 2.95 -0.64
C SER A 127 12.56 3.32 -0.59
N LEU A 128 12.99 3.94 0.50
CA LEU A 128 14.37 4.40 0.70
C LEU A 128 15.15 3.38 1.54
N HIS A 129 16.16 2.77 0.93
CA HIS A 129 16.98 1.73 1.56
C HIS A 129 17.93 2.27 2.63
N GLY A 130 18.45 1.35 3.47
CA GLY A 130 19.51 1.62 4.43
C GLY A 130 20.92 1.58 3.78
N LYS A 131 21.93 1.93 4.56
CA LYS A 131 23.33 2.05 4.09
C LYS A 131 23.88 0.78 3.41
N SER A 132 23.48 -0.40 3.88
CA SER A 132 24.04 -1.68 3.40
C SER A 132 23.55 -2.12 2.01
N GLN A 133 22.69 -1.35 1.35
CA GLN A 133 22.05 -1.73 0.09
C GLN A 133 22.37 -0.77 -1.06
N ASN A 134 23.49 -0.05 -0.97
CA ASN A 134 23.89 0.98 -1.92
C ASN A 134 25.04 0.60 -2.84
N ASP A 135 25.46 -0.66 -2.84
CA ASP A 135 26.61 -1.16 -3.59
C ASP A 135 26.25 -1.80 -4.94
N GLU A 136 24.98 -2.16 -5.17
CA GLU A 136 24.55 -2.83 -6.38
C GLU A 136 23.07 -2.52 -6.69
N ASN A 137 22.79 -2.15 -7.95
CA ASN A 137 21.42 -1.91 -8.39
C ASN A 137 20.60 -3.21 -8.33
N GLY A 138 19.45 -3.13 -7.66
CA GLY A 138 18.58 -4.27 -7.34
C GLY A 138 18.57 -4.63 -5.85
N LYS A 139 19.67 -4.43 -5.11
CA LYS A 139 19.72 -4.66 -3.65
C LYS A 139 18.83 -3.69 -2.87
N GLN A 140 18.68 -2.45 -3.36
CA GLN A 140 17.83 -1.42 -2.75
C GLN A 140 16.35 -1.80 -2.70
N ILE A 141 15.90 -2.76 -3.48
CA ILE A 141 14.52 -3.27 -3.42
C ILE A 141 14.20 -3.72 -1.99
N GLY A 142 15.09 -4.49 -1.35
CA GLY A 142 15.05 -4.79 0.07
C GLY A 142 13.65 -5.13 0.60
N PHE A 143 13.21 -4.38 1.60
CA PHE A 143 11.89 -4.56 2.22
C PHE A 143 10.72 -4.06 1.34
N ALA A 144 10.98 -3.29 0.28
CA ALA A 144 9.95 -2.85 -0.68
C ALA A 144 9.20 -4.03 -1.32
N LYS A 145 9.83 -5.21 -1.41
CA LYS A 145 9.20 -6.47 -1.87
C LYS A 145 7.91 -6.82 -1.11
N LYS A 146 7.76 -6.36 0.13
CA LYS A 146 6.55 -6.62 0.92
C LYS A 146 5.32 -5.91 0.38
N PHE A 147 5.48 -4.77 -0.30
CA PHE A 147 4.39 -4.07 -0.97
C PHE A 147 3.96 -4.77 -2.27
N ALA A 148 4.89 -5.49 -2.92
CA ALA A 148 4.65 -6.29 -4.12
C ALA A 148 4.24 -7.75 -3.81
N ALA A 149 4.20 -8.16 -2.53
CA ALA A 149 3.78 -9.50 -2.14
C ALA A 149 2.32 -9.75 -2.56
N GLU A 150 2.03 -10.94 -3.09
CA GLU A 150 0.77 -11.27 -3.76
C GLU A 150 -0.47 -10.96 -2.91
N ASP A 151 -0.46 -11.36 -1.64
CA ASP A 151 -1.55 -11.13 -0.69
C ASP A 151 -1.81 -9.64 -0.45
N ASN A 152 -0.75 -8.85 -0.23
CA ASN A 152 -0.87 -7.40 -0.06
C ASN A 152 -1.24 -6.69 -1.37
N TYR A 153 -0.63 -7.11 -2.49
CA TYR A 153 -0.84 -6.47 -3.78
C TYR A 153 -2.26 -6.68 -4.32
N ALA A 154 -2.86 -7.85 -4.06
CA ALA A 154 -4.24 -8.14 -4.45
C ALA A 154 -5.25 -7.18 -3.79
N GLU A 155 -5.00 -6.81 -2.53
CA GLU A 155 -5.88 -5.86 -1.80
C GLU A 155 -5.51 -4.40 -2.08
N ARG A 156 -4.23 -4.11 -2.28
CA ARG A 156 -3.67 -2.74 -2.37
C ARG A 156 -2.70 -2.60 -3.53
N PRO A 157 -3.20 -2.73 -4.77
CA PRO A 157 -2.35 -2.56 -5.95
C PRO A 157 -1.75 -1.15 -5.96
N CYS A 158 -0.44 -1.09 -6.16
CA CYS A 158 0.32 0.15 -6.13
C CYS A 158 1.52 0.10 -7.08
N LEU A 159 2.09 1.25 -7.37
CA LEU A 159 3.38 1.40 -8.02
C LEU A 159 4.45 1.55 -6.93
N ILE A 160 5.62 0.97 -7.14
CA ILE A 160 6.70 1.01 -6.15
C ILE A 160 7.98 1.50 -6.83
N LEU A 161 8.57 2.54 -6.26
CA LEU A 161 9.86 3.09 -6.66
C LEU A 161 10.89 2.83 -5.56
N ALA A 162 11.95 2.11 -5.88
CA ALA A 162 13.08 1.88 -5.00
C ALA A 162 14.36 2.48 -5.62
N PRO A 163 14.67 3.76 -5.35
CA PRO A 163 15.87 4.40 -5.85
C PRO A 163 17.12 3.90 -5.13
N LEU A 164 18.26 3.91 -5.79
CA LEU A 164 19.57 3.59 -5.23
C LEU A 164 20.32 4.87 -4.86
N CYS A 165 20.55 5.07 -3.56
CA CYS A 165 21.39 6.17 -3.10
C CYS A 165 22.87 5.81 -3.33
N TYR A 166 23.48 6.40 -4.35
CA TYR A 166 24.87 6.19 -4.72
C TYR A 166 25.86 7.06 -3.94
N GLN A 167 25.37 7.93 -3.06
CA GLN A 167 26.21 8.72 -2.15
C GLN A 167 26.50 7.94 -0.86
N PRO A 168 27.70 8.10 -0.29
CA PRO A 168 27.99 7.51 1.00
C PRO A 168 27.12 8.11 2.11
N PHE A 169 26.79 7.30 3.10
CA PHE A 169 26.10 7.77 4.29
C PHE A 169 26.89 8.88 5.00
N GLY A 170 26.27 10.03 5.17
CA GLY A 170 26.83 11.19 5.84
C GLY A 170 25.79 12.31 5.97
N GLY A 171 26.08 13.32 6.79
CA GLY A 171 25.17 14.43 7.00
C GLY A 171 23.88 14.07 7.75
N THR A 172 22.90 14.95 7.70
CA THR A 172 21.62 14.84 8.43
C THR A 172 20.54 14.07 7.69
N GLY A 173 20.68 13.91 6.36
CA GLY A 173 19.75 13.17 5.50
C GLY A 173 20.27 11.81 5.06
N GLY A 174 21.47 11.42 5.54
CA GLY A 174 22.05 10.11 5.29
C GLY A 174 22.39 9.85 3.82
N GLY A 175 22.72 10.89 3.04
CA GLY A 175 22.96 10.81 1.61
C GLY A 175 21.73 11.09 0.76
N TRP A 176 20.52 10.99 1.33
CA TRP A 176 19.26 11.35 0.69
C TRP A 176 18.98 12.86 0.71
N ASP A 177 19.79 13.67 1.40
CA ASP A 177 19.74 15.14 1.41
C ASP A 177 20.71 15.78 0.39
N ASP A 178 21.20 14.99 -0.56
CA ASP A 178 22.11 15.35 -1.63
C ASP A 178 21.57 14.87 -2.99
N ALA A 179 22.40 14.86 -4.02
CA ALA A 179 22.04 14.57 -5.42
C ALA A 179 21.10 13.35 -5.60
N PRO A 180 21.30 12.19 -4.95
CA PRO A 180 20.37 11.06 -5.08
C PRO A 180 18.95 11.37 -4.61
N GLY A 181 18.82 12.19 -3.56
CA GLY A 181 17.51 12.63 -3.08
C GLY A 181 16.84 13.59 -4.04
N ASP A 182 17.56 14.58 -4.54
CA ASP A 182 17.05 15.55 -5.52
C ASP A 182 16.64 14.85 -6.83
N GLU A 183 17.43 13.90 -7.31
CA GLU A 183 17.12 13.11 -8.50
C GLU A 183 15.92 12.18 -8.28
N THR A 184 15.75 11.64 -7.07
CA THR A 184 14.57 10.85 -6.69
C THR A 184 13.32 11.72 -6.73
N LEU A 185 13.35 12.89 -6.11
CA LEU A 185 12.20 13.82 -6.11
C LEU A 185 11.86 14.33 -7.53
N ASP A 186 12.87 14.55 -8.37
CA ASP A 186 12.65 14.90 -9.78
C ASP A 186 11.97 13.74 -10.54
N LEU A 187 12.45 12.50 -10.35
CA LEU A 187 11.84 11.29 -10.94
C LEU A 187 10.39 11.13 -10.49
N VAL A 188 10.09 11.27 -9.20
CA VAL A 188 8.71 11.18 -8.67
C VAL A 188 7.80 12.21 -9.36
N LYS A 189 8.25 13.46 -9.51
CA LYS A 189 7.49 14.50 -10.21
C LYS A 189 7.26 14.16 -11.69
N LYS A 190 8.23 13.53 -12.35
CA LYS A 190 8.09 13.05 -13.74
C LYS A 190 7.14 11.87 -13.84
N LEU A 191 7.22 10.89 -12.92
CA LEU A 191 6.25 9.79 -12.86
C LEU A 191 4.82 10.31 -12.72
N ILE A 192 4.58 11.25 -11.80
CA ILE A 192 3.25 11.87 -11.63
C ILE A 192 2.77 12.55 -12.91
N LYS A 193 3.67 13.22 -13.63
CA LYS A 193 3.32 13.97 -14.87
C LYS A 193 3.13 13.06 -16.07
N ASN A 194 3.97 12.03 -16.22
CA ASN A 194 4.14 11.31 -17.49
C ASN A 194 3.72 9.81 -17.39
N LEU A 195 3.17 9.37 -16.25
CA LEU A 195 2.57 8.06 -16.08
C LEU A 195 1.14 8.24 -15.54
N PRO A 196 0.13 8.29 -16.43
CA PRO A 196 -1.24 8.68 -16.08
C PRO A 196 -1.89 7.86 -14.97
N VAL A 197 -1.48 6.62 -14.75
CA VAL A 197 -2.02 5.75 -13.71
C VAL A 197 -1.52 6.07 -12.29
N VAL A 198 -0.56 6.97 -12.13
CA VAL A 198 -0.15 7.45 -10.80
C VAL A 198 -1.24 8.32 -10.20
N ASP A 199 -1.64 8.04 -8.96
CA ASP A 199 -2.51 8.92 -8.17
C ASP A 199 -1.67 9.99 -7.47
N PRO A 200 -1.73 11.26 -7.91
CA PRO A 200 -0.91 12.32 -7.32
C PRO A 200 -1.27 12.65 -5.87
N ASP A 201 -2.45 12.25 -5.41
CA ASP A 201 -2.91 12.45 -4.04
C ASP A 201 -2.54 11.30 -3.09
N ARG A 202 -1.94 10.23 -3.61
CA ARG A 202 -1.52 9.05 -2.83
C ARG A 202 -0.06 8.69 -3.12
N ILE A 203 0.84 9.62 -2.82
CA ILE A 203 2.29 9.44 -2.91
C ILE A 203 2.83 9.23 -1.49
N TYR A 204 3.47 8.10 -1.27
CA TYR A 204 3.98 7.70 0.06
C TYR A 204 5.48 7.53 0.04
N VAL A 205 6.14 7.84 1.15
CA VAL A 205 7.56 7.58 1.33
C VAL A 205 7.81 6.78 2.60
N ILE A 206 8.56 5.69 2.46
CA ILE A 206 8.97 4.82 3.57
C ILE A 206 10.47 4.59 3.47
N GLY A 207 11.16 4.56 4.60
CA GLY A 207 12.60 4.32 4.58
C GLY A 207 13.13 3.86 5.92
N TYR A 208 14.23 3.11 5.86
CA TYR A 208 14.87 2.50 7.01
C TYR A 208 16.28 3.02 7.21
N SER A 209 16.68 3.31 8.47
CA SER A 209 18.03 3.75 8.83
C SER A 209 18.44 5.00 8.02
N MET A 210 19.46 4.92 7.15
CA MET A 210 19.77 5.96 6.18
C MET A 210 18.51 6.43 5.42
N GLY A 211 17.65 5.52 4.94
CA GLY A 211 16.37 5.84 4.32
C GLY A 211 15.35 6.43 5.30
N GLY A 212 15.45 6.12 6.60
CA GLY A 212 14.62 6.74 7.64
C GLY A 212 14.93 8.23 7.79
N PHE A 213 16.19 8.61 7.77
CA PHE A 213 16.64 10.02 7.69
C PHE A 213 16.16 10.66 6.38
N GLY A 214 16.33 9.95 5.26
CA GLY A 214 15.84 10.39 3.94
C GLY A 214 14.34 10.63 3.91
N THR A 215 13.55 9.75 4.54
CA THR A 215 12.10 9.92 4.66
C THR A 215 11.76 11.25 5.37
N TRP A 216 12.37 11.54 6.51
CA TRP A 216 12.20 12.82 7.18
C TRP A 216 12.63 14.01 6.32
N HIS A 217 13.75 13.85 5.57
CA HIS A 217 14.22 14.88 4.65
C HIS A 217 13.20 15.17 3.56
N PHE A 218 12.68 14.16 2.88
CA PHE A 218 11.70 14.31 1.81
C PHE A 218 10.40 14.96 2.29
N LEU A 219 9.88 14.53 3.43
CA LEU A 219 8.67 15.13 4.02
C LEU A 219 8.87 16.61 4.38
N LYS A 220 10.10 17.02 4.75
CA LYS A 220 10.42 18.40 5.10
C LYS A 220 10.65 19.29 3.88
N SER A 221 11.29 18.77 2.83
CA SER A 221 11.63 19.51 1.61
C SER A 221 10.43 19.65 0.69
N GLU A 222 9.60 18.61 0.55
CA GLU A 222 8.45 18.57 -0.34
C GLU A 222 7.14 18.18 0.37
N PRO A 223 6.70 18.95 1.39
CA PRO A 223 5.56 18.57 2.24
C PRO A 223 4.22 18.50 1.50
N ARG A 224 4.14 19.08 0.28
CA ARG A 224 2.93 19.00 -0.55
C ARG A 224 2.95 17.85 -1.55
N LEU A 225 4.05 17.13 -1.65
CA LEU A 225 4.18 16.00 -2.56
C LEU A 225 3.59 14.72 -1.96
N PHE A 226 3.76 14.53 -0.66
CA PHE A 226 3.45 13.29 0.02
C PHE A 226 2.11 13.32 0.75
N ALA A 227 1.36 12.23 0.67
CA ALA A 227 0.16 11.98 1.48
C ALA A 227 0.51 11.41 2.85
N ALA A 228 1.59 10.63 2.96
CA ALA A 228 2.08 10.08 4.22
C ALA A 228 3.56 9.68 4.15
N GLY A 229 4.17 9.49 5.34
CA GLY A 229 5.52 8.95 5.45
C GLY A 229 5.72 8.00 6.62
N ILE A 230 6.61 7.02 6.43
CA ILE A 230 6.98 6.03 7.45
C ILE A 230 8.51 6.01 7.64
N PRO A 231 9.06 6.89 8.48
CA PRO A 231 10.48 6.82 8.85
C PRO A 231 10.71 5.71 9.88
N ILE A 232 11.62 4.77 9.57
CA ILE A 232 11.99 3.63 10.41
C ILE A 232 13.45 3.79 10.84
N ALA A 233 13.71 3.74 12.15
CA ALA A 233 15.05 3.85 12.75
C ALA A 233 15.84 5.05 12.20
N GLY A 234 15.19 6.21 12.12
CA GLY A 234 15.74 7.49 11.69
C GLY A 234 15.04 8.66 12.37
N TYR A 235 15.64 9.84 12.34
CA TYR A 235 15.08 11.04 12.93
C TYR A 235 15.49 12.31 12.17
N SER A 236 14.90 13.45 12.53
CA SER A 236 15.30 14.77 12.00
C SER A 236 15.02 15.86 13.03
N ASN A 237 15.62 17.01 12.85
CA ASN A 237 15.37 18.19 13.65
C ASN A 237 14.32 19.11 12.97
N GLY A 238 13.60 19.92 13.75
CA GLY A 238 12.67 20.91 13.24
C GLY A 238 11.49 20.31 12.49
N VAL A 239 10.99 19.15 12.96
CA VAL A 239 9.85 18.44 12.38
C VAL A 239 8.50 19.04 12.74
N GLY A 240 8.46 20.02 13.64
CA GLY A 240 7.21 20.65 14.11
C GLY A 240 6.36 21.27 13.02
N LYS A 241 6.93 21.64 11.88
CA LYS A 241 6.19 22.13 10.70
C LYS A 241 5.36 21.04 10.01
N LEU A 242 5.62 19.75 10.31
CA LEU A 242 4.94 18.61 9.72
C LEU A 242 3.72 18.13 10.55
N ARG A 243 3.16 18.97 11.43
CA ARG A 243 2.04 18.58 12.33
C ARG A 243 0.77 18.13 11.62
N SER A 244 0.54 18.56 10.39
CA SER A 244 -0.61 18.17 9.58
C SER A 244 -0.31 17.03 8.61
N MET A 245 0.95 16.58 8.54
CA MET A 245 1.39 15.47 7.70
C MET A 245 1.14 14.14 8.41
N PRO A 246 0.43 13.19 7.79
CA PRO A 246 0.33 11.83 8.31
C PRO A 246 1.72 11.17 8.33
N ILE A 247 2.24 10.90 9.52
CA ILE A 247 3.53 10.24 9.72
C ILE A 247 3.37 9.18 10.79
N TRP A 248 3.86 7.96 10.50
CA TRP A 248 3.99 6.92 11.51
C TRP A 248 5.46 6.52 11.65
N SER A 249 6.11 7.00 12.70
CA SER A 249 7.53 6.76 12.95
C SER A 249 7.74 5.55 13.85
N PHE A 250 8.75 4.74 13.53
CA PHE A 250 9.10 3.52 14.25
C PHE A 250 10.56 3.51 14.68
N HIS A 251 10.83 3.02 15.91
CA HIS A 251 12.19 2.86 16.41
C HIS A 251 12.30 1.71 17.41
N GLY A 252 13.46 1.06 17.46
CA GLY A 252 13.80 0.11 18.51
C GLY A 252 14.40 0.84 19.72
N ALA A 253 13.94 0.54 20.94
CA ALA A 253 14.44 1.19 22.14
C ALA A 253 15.91 0.85 22.44
N GLU A 254 16.36 -0.34 22.02
CA GLU A 254 17.71 -0.84 22.17
C GLU A 254 18.59 -0.62 20.93
N ASP A 255 18.22 0.33 20.04
CA ASP A 255 19.00 0.64 18.85
C ASP A 255 20.34 1.28 19.20
N GLU A 256 21.41 0.52 19.00
CA GLU A 256 22.78 0.97 19.24
C GLU A 256 23.42 1.66 18.02
N VAL A 257 22.84 1.53 16.84
CA VAL A 257 23.33 2.11 15.59
C VAL A 257 22.81 3.54 15.40
N VAL A 258 21.50 3.71 15.54
CA VAL A 258 20.80 5.01 15.51
C VAL A 258 20.08 5.18 16.83
N LYS A 259 20.63 6.00 17.71
CA LYS A 259 20.07 6.14 19.06
C LYS A 259 18.62 6.63 19.03
N VAL A 260 17.78 5.97 19.79
CA VAL A 260 16.32 6.22 19.89
C VAL A 260 15.96 7.62 20.34
N ASP A 261 16.87 8.31 21.04
CA ASP A 261 16.62 9.66 21.58
C ASP A 261 16.27 10.68 20.50
N GLY A 262 16.82 10.53 19.28
CA GLY A 262 16.44 11.35 18.14
C GLY A 262 14.99 11.16 17.71
N ALA A 263 14.50 9.92 17.68
CA ALA A 263 13.10 9.62 17.37
C ALA A 263 12.15 10.10 18.49
N ARG A 264 12.53 9.92 19.75
CA ARG A 264 11.81 10.46 20.90
C ARG A 264 11.71 11.99 20.87
N ALA A 265 12.76 12.68 20.41
CA ALA A 265 12.74 14.13 20.21
C ALA A 265 11.74 14.52 19.11
N CYS A 266 11.71 13.82 17.97
CA CYS A 266 10.70 14.02 16.93
C CYS A 266 9.27 13.82 17.49
N ALA A 267 9.04 12.75 18.25
CA ALA A 267 7.74 12.46 18.86
C ALA A 267 7.32 13.57 19.84
N LYS A 268 8.27 14.10 20.63
CA LYS A 268 8.02 15.24 21.54
C LYS A 268 7.66 16.51 20.77
N GLU A 269 8.32 16.79 19.66
CA GLU A 269 8.06 17.96 18.81
C GLU A 269 6.69 17.88 18.14
N LEU A 270 6.28 16.66 17.72
CA LEU A 270 5.01 16.37 17.05
C LEU A 270 3.86 15.96 18.00
N LYS A 271 4.05 16.02 19.32
CA LYS A 271 3.06 15.57 20.33
C LYS A 271 1.67 16.21 20.23
N ARG A 272 1.56 17.37 19.57
CA ARG A 272 0.28 18.08 19.34
C ARG A 272 -0.33 17.77 17.96
N SER A 273 0.32 16.97 17.13
CA SER A 273 -0.25 16.50 15.87
C SER A 273 -1.38 15.51 16.15
N LYS A 274 -2.45 15.58 15.36
CA LYS A 274 -3.57 14.62 15.40
C LYS A 274 -3.37 13.44 14.46
N VAL A 275 -2.37 13.54 13.57
CA VAL A 275 -2.11 12.57 12.49
C VAL A 275 -0.72 11.94 12.56
N PHE A 276 0.09 12.34 13.54
CA PHE A 276 1.38 11.72 13.82
C PHE A 276 1.21 10.53 14.77
N LYS A 277 1.88 9.42 14.45
CA LYS A 277 1.99 8.23 15.29
C LYS A 277 3.47 7.92 15.55
N TYR A 278 3.77 7.42 16.74
CA TYR A 278 5.08 6.90 17.10
C TYR A 278 4.94 5.54 17.77
N THR A 279 5.66 4.57 17.28
CA THR A 279 5.77 3.24 17.88
C THR A 279 7.23 2.97 18.21
N GLU A 280 7.50 2.70 19.48
CA GLU A 280 8.80 2.26 19.96
C GLU A 280 8.68 0.79 20.37
N PHE A 281 9.59 -0.04 19.85
CA PHE A 281 9.66 -1.45 20.21
C PHE A 281 10.63 -1.60 21.39
N PRO A 282 10.16 -1.95 22.60
CA PRO A 282 10.97 -1.87 23.81
C PRO A 282 12.18 -2.80 23.82
N ASP A 283 12.05 -3.99 23.22
CA ASP A 283 13.06 -5.06 23.24
C ASP A 283 13.75 -5.22 21.87
N GLU A 284 13.71 -4.22 21.01
CA GLU A 284 14.26 -4.28 19.66
C GLU A 284 15.40 -3.29 19.45
N GLY A 285 16.41 -3.75 18.71
CA GLY A 285 17.52 -2.93 18.25
C GLY A 285 17.26 -2.28 16.89
N HIS A 286 18.33 -2.16 16.07
CA HIS A 286 18.24 -1.49 14.77
C HIS A 286 17.43 -2.27 13.72
N GLY A 287 17.36 -3.59 13.78
CA GLY A 287 16.87 -4.50 12.74
C GLY A 287 15.34 -4.63 12.59
N ILE A 288 14.58 -3.57 12.76
CA ILE A 288 13.10 -3.59 12.81
C ILE A 288 12.34 -3.47 11.47
N PRO A 289 12.95 -3.19 10.30
CA PRO A 289 12.15 -2.87 9.10
C PRO A 289 11.23 -4.02 8.67
N GLY A 290 11.67 -5.27 8.79
CA GLY A 290 10.83 -6.44 8.47
C GLY A 290 9.60 -6.57 9.36
N LYS A 291 9.69 -6.19 10.65
CA LYS A 291 8.59 -6.16 11.59
C LYS A 291 7.57 -5.07 11.22
N VAL A 292 8.05 -3.88 10.84
CA VAL A 292 7.19 -2.76 10.46
C VAL A 292 6.45 -3.04 9.16
N VAL A 293 7.17 -3.45 8.09
CA VAL A 293 6.55 -3.69 6.79
C VAL A 293 5.86 -5.06 6.68
N GLY A 294 5.97 -5.91 7.69
CA GLY A 294 5.21 -7.15 7.81
C GLY A 294 3.89 -6.97 8.58
N ASP A 295 3.65 -5.80 9.16
CA ASP A 295 2.44 -5.52 9.93
C ASP A 295 1.33 -4.99 9.01
N GLU A 296 0.26 -5.77 8.91
CA GLU A 296 -0.95 -5.43 8.14
C GLU A 296 -1.57 -4.08 8.57
N ALA A 297 -1.49 -3.72 9.84
CA ALA A 297 -1.99 -2.44 10.33
C ALA A 297 -1.22 -1.26 9.75
N VAL A 298 0.08 -1.43 9.47
CA VAL A 298 0.92 -0.41 8.84
C VAL A 298 0.52 -0.20 7.38
N HIS A 299 0.30 -1.29 6.64
CA HIS A 299 -0.17 -1.22 5.25
C HIS A 299 -1.54 -0.54 5.17
N ARG A 300 -2.51 -1.01 5.96
CA ARG A 300 -3.85 -0.42 6.00
C ARG A 300 -3.79 1.07 6.29
N TRP A 301 -3.08 1.46 7.35
CA TRP A 301 -2.94 2.86 7.71
C TRP A 301 -2.33 3.69 6.58
N LEU A 302 -1.27 3.19 5.92
CA LEU A 302 -0.58 3.93 4.85
C LEU A 302 -1.53 4.20 3.66
N PHE A 303 -2.21 3.16 3.19
CA PHE A 303 -3.06 3.23 2.01
C PHE A 303 -4.40 3.96 2.25
N GLU A 304 -4.79 4.21 3.51
CA GLU A 304 -5.92 5.08 3.88
C GLU A 304 -5.58 6.57 3.77
N GLN A 305 -4.29 6.94 3.72
CA GLN A 305 -3.90 8.34 3.67
C GLN A 305 -4.07 8.90 2.25
N LYS A 306 -4.65 10.08 2.19
CA LYS A 306 -4.84 10.84 0.96
C LYS A 306 -4.60 12.33 1.24
N ARG A 307 -3.99 13.03 0.30
CA ARG A 307 -3.72 14.46 0.39
C ARG A 307 -4.96 15.30 0.06
#